data_62bf5034db27f6309cb02ae18cc51ba7
#
_entry.id   62bf5034db27f6309cb02ae18cc51ba7
#
_cell.length_a   1.000
_cell.length_b   1.000
_cell.length_c   1.000
_cell.angle_alpha   90.00
_cell.angle_beta   90.00
_cell.angle_gamma   90.00
#
_symmetry.space_group_name_H-M   'P 1'
#
loop_
_entity.id
_entity.type
_entity.pdbx_description
1 polymer ?
#
loop_
_entity_poly.entity_id
_entity_poly.type
_entity_poly.pdbx_seq_one_letter_code
_entity_poly.pdbx_strand_id
1 'polypeptide(L)'
;MNEMLRCAIVALSLAAAFFAGRGSWAADLSTEQVGTLLRAASPSQPADLAGKDLSDLDLSGLDFRGANLRGASFFGSKLVLANLRGAKLEGANLNGAWLMGADFTGADLSRASLLSVVILGGSVKKMPIFKDAKMRGIKMIADLPGADLSGADLTDAMVGVNIKNQGMGQMRTDLSNANLSKAVLTGADFNRSLMTFCNLSGANLRGANFFRVKLGGADLTGADVTKANFAEADLEATVFRDAKGLAEAIGLDQATNASSIRR
;
A
#
# COMPACT_ATOMS: atom_id res chain seq x y z
N MET A 1 22.18 6.94 -39.81
CA MET A 1 21.59 8.23 -39.36
C MET A 1 20.71 8.00 -38.12
N ASN A 2 21.11 7.20 -37.14
CA ASN A 2 20.19 6.88 -36.02
C ASN A 2 20.80 6.78 -34.61
N GLU A 3 22.11 6.64 -34.45
CA GLU A 3 22.67 6.56 -33.09
C GLU A 3 23.10 7.94 -32.55
N MET A 4 23.61 8.82 -33.40
CA MET A 4 23.97 10.19 -32.96
C MET A 4 22.76 11.05 -32.58
N LEU A 5 21.60 10.79 -33.16
CA LEU A 5 20.38 11.55 -32.83
C LEU A 5 19.77 11.11 -31.49
N ARG A 6 19.98 9.85 -31.09
CA ARG A 6 19.50 9.33 -29.80
C ARG A 6 20.37 9.81 -28.62
N CYS A 7 21.68 9.92 -28.80
CA CYS A 7 22.56 10.50 -27.79
C CYS A 7 22.32 12.01 -27.59
N ALA A 8 21.95 12.73 -28.64
CA ALA A 8 21.70 14.17 -28.54
C ALA A 8 20.44 14.53 -27.75
N ILE A 9 19.39 13.69 -27.80
CA ILE A 9 18.15 13.92 -27.04
C ILE A 9 18.36 13.68 -25.54
N VAL A 10 19.20 12.71 -25.16
CA VAL A 10 19.55 12.46 -23.75
C VAL A 10 20.49 13.54 -23.20
N ALA A 11 21.36 14.10 -24.02
CA ALA A 11 22.29 15.15 -23.57
C ALA A 11 21.67 16.55 -23.45
N LEU A 12 20.60 16.86 -24.19
CA LEU A 12 19.93 18.18 -24.09
C LEU A 12 19.04 18.32 -22.86
N SER A 13 18.66 17.22 -22.20
CA SER A 13 17.87 17.28 -20.96
C SER A 13 18.69 17.55 -19.69
N LEU A 14 20.02 17.40 -19.75
CA LEU A 14 20.91 17.61 -18.59
C LEU A 14 21.48 19.05 -18.48
N ALA A 15 21.37 19.88 -19.49
CA ALA A 15 22.00 21.22 -19.49
C ALA A 15 21.10 22.37 -19.00
N ALA A 16 19.81 22.12 -18.75
CA ALA A 16 18.88 23.17 -18.30
C ALA A 16 18.69 23.26 -16.78
N ALA A 17 19.39 22.45 -15.98
CA ALA A 17 19.15 22.32 -14.54
C ALA A 17 20.11 23.11 -13.64
N PHE A 18 20.90 24.08 -14.14
CA PHE A 18 21.94 24.72 -13.32
C PHE A 18 21.69 26.19 -12.93
N PHE A 19 20.48 26.72 -13.06
CA PHE A 19 20.16 28.03 -12.49
C PHE A 19 18.71 28.17 -12.06
N ALA A 20 18.36 27.70 -10.88
CA ALA A 20 17.26 28.28 -10.12
C ALA A 20 17.48 28.02 -8.64
N GLY A 21 17.51 29.08 -7.88
CA GLY A 21 17.70 29.07 -6.45
C GLY A 21 16.66 28.20 -5.72
N ARG A 22 17.07 27.58 -4.64
CA ARG A 22 16.23 26.81 -3.71
C ARG A 22 15.06 27.69 -3.25
N GLY A 23 13.89 27.39 -3.75
CA GLY A 23 12.67 28.10 -3.37
C GLY A 23 11.49 27.85 -4.29
N SER A 24 11.15 26.60 -4.61
CA SER A 24 9.81 26.26 -5.04
C SER A 24 9.56 24.75 -4.85
N TRP A 25 8.41 24.44 -4.33
CA TRP A 25 7.83 23.11 -4.14
C TRP A 25 7.33 22.56 -5.49
N ALA A 26 8.13 22.64 -6.53
CA ALA A 26 7.76 22.19 -7.87
C ALA A 26 8.34 20.81 -8.13
N ALA A 27 7.56 19.95 -8.75
CA ALA A 27 8.01 18.62 -9.18
C ALA A 27 9.25 18.72 -10.09
N ASP A 28 10.13 17.71 -10.04
CA ASP A 28 11.34 17.63 -10.87
C ASP A 28 11.03 17.56 -12.37
N LEU A 29 9.85 17.04 -12.72
CA LEU A 29 9.39 16.78 -14.08
C LEU A 29 7.94 17.23 -14.25
N SER A 30 7.57 17.65 -15.46
CA SER A 30 6.16 17.82 -15.80
C SER A 30 5.49 16.48 -16.11
N THR A 31 4.16 16.44 -16.04
CA THR A 31 3.35 15.26 -16.46
C THR A 31 3.71 14.79 -17.87
N GLU A 32 3.94 15.74 -18.81
CA GLU A 32 4.30 15.42 -20.20
C GLU A 32 5.68 14.77 -20.30
N GLN A 33 6.66 15.26 -19.54
CA GLN A 33 8.01 14.68 -19.47
C GLN A 33 7.96 13.25 -18.88
N VAL A 34 7.21 13.03 -17.80
CA VAL A 34 6.97 11.71 -17.24
C VAL A 34 6.35 10.79 -18.29
N GLY A 35 5.27 11.22 -18.95
CA GLY A 35 4.62 10.46 -20.00
C GLY A 35 5.57 10.11 -21.16
N THR A 36 6.47 11.01 -21.53
CA THR A 36 7.46 10.78 -22.59
C THR A 36 8.48 9.70 -22.16
N LEU A 37 9.00 9.77 -20.94
CA LEU A 37 9.92 8.77 -20.39
C LEU A 37 9.27 7.39 -20.33
N LEU A 38 8.01 7.32 -19.91
CA LEU A 38 7.26 6.06 -19.83
C LEU A 38 6.99 5.46 -21.21
N ARG A 39 6.68 6.27 -22.23
CA ARG A 39 6.49 5.79 -23.62
C ARG A 39 7.80 5.32 -24.27
N ALA A 40 8.92 5.88 -23.89
CA ALA A 40 10.24 5.48 -24.40
C ALA A 40 10.77 4.20 -23.71
N ALA A 41 10.16 3.80 -22.58
CA ALA A 41 10.58 2.64 -21.81
C ALA A 41 10.27 1.31 -22.53
N SER A 42 11.06 0.31 -22.23
CA SER A 42 10.87 -1.08 -22.68
C SER A 42 11.14 -2.04 -21.52
N PRO A 43 10.76 -3.33 -21.62
CA PRO A 43 11.08 -4.32 -20.58
C PRO A 43 12.58 -4.44 -20.27
N SER A 44 13.45 -4.22 -21.25
CA SER A 44 14.93 -4.24 -21.09
C SER A 44 15.48 -2.91 -20.57
N GLN A 45 14.75 -1.81 -20.75
CA GLN A 45 15.10 -0.47 -20.29
C GLN A 45 13.88 0.21 -19.68
N PRO A 46 13.50 -0.17 -18.46
CA PRO A 46 12.36 0.44 -17.77
C PRO A 46 12.62 1.92 -17.50
N ALA A 47 11.56 2.72 -17.43
CA ALA A 47 11.68 4.12 -17.08
C ALA A 47 12.35 4.25 -15.70
N ASP A 48 13.35 5.12 -15.60
CA ASP A 48 14.04 5.43 -14.36
C ASP A 48 13.61 6.81 -13.84
N LEU A 49 12.82 6.77 -12.77
CA LEU A 49 12.28 7.93 -12.06
C LEU A 49 12.66 7.86 -10.56
N ALA A 50 13.72 7.09 -10.24
CA ALA A 50 14.15 6.93 -8.86
C ALA A 50 14.52 8.27 -8.22
N GLY A 51 14.03 8.50 -6.98
CA GLY A 51 14.26 9.70 -6.20
C GLY A 51 13.66 10.98 -6.77
N LYS A 52 12.89 10.90 -7.85
CA LYS A 52 12.26 12.09 -8.45
C LYS A 52 11.14 12.63 -7.59
N ASP A 53 11.03 13.94 -7.51
CA ASP A 53 9.86 14.61 -6.98
C ASP A 53 8.81 14.73 -8.11
N LEU A 54 7.72 14.00 -7.94
CA LEU A 54 6.55 13.98 -8.84
C LEU A 54 5.30 14.47 -8.09
N SER A 55 5.51 15.23 -7.00
CA SER A 55 4.44 15.70 -6.12
C SER A 55 3.44 16.58 -6.88
N ASP A 56 2.17 16.47 -6.49
CA ASP A 56 1.02 17.23 -7.02
C ASP A 56 0.77 17.10 -8.53
N LEU A 57 1.46 16.19 -9.23
CA LEU A 57 1.23 15.95 -10.66
C LEU A 57 -0.06 15.14 -10.91
N ASP A 58 -0.71 15.41 -12.03
CA ASP A 58 -1.76 14.53 -12.57
C ASP A 58 -1.11 13.48 -13.48
N LEU A 59 -0.92 12.28 -12.90
CA LEU A 59 -0.33 11.11 -13.53
C LEU A 59 -1.39 10.03 -13.80
N SER A 60 -2.65 10.43 -13.84
CA SER A 60 -3.79 9.51 -14.01
C SER A 60 -3.69 8.76 -15.33
N GLY A 61 -3.97 7.45 -15.27
CA GLY A 61 -3.98 6.56 -16.44
C GLY A 61 -2.61 6.26 -17.05
N LEU A 62 -1.51 6.79 -16.52
CA LEU A 62 -0.18 6.52 -17.04
C LEU A 62 0.25 5.07 -16.74
N ASP A 63 1.10 4.55 -17.64
CA ASP A 63 1.62 3.18 -17.57
C ASP A 63 3.04 3.18 -16.98
N PHE A 64 3.14 2.87 -15.69
CA PHE A 64 4.38 2.75 -14.93
C PHE A 64 4.86 1.30 -14.78
N ARG A 65 4.37 0.35 -15.59
CA ARG A 65 4.74 -1.06 -15.45
C ARG A 65 6.25 -1.26 -15.40
N GLY A 66 6.72 -1.89 -14.32
CA GLY A 66 8.13 -2.20 -14.13
C GLY A 66 9.05 -0.99 -13.94
N ALA A 67 8.54 0.24 -13.93
CA ALA A 67 9.34 1.45 -13.76
C ALA A 67 10.12 1.44 -12.44
N ASN A 68 11.31 2.03 -12.45
CA ASN A 68 12.09 2.29 -11.25
C ASN A 68 11.64 3.62 -10.62
N LEU A 69 10.91 3.50 -9.51
CA LEU A 69 10.30 4.60 -8.74
C LEU A 69 10.82 4.61 -7.30
N ARG A 70 11.98 3.99 -7.04
CA ARG A 70 12.54 3.90 -5.69
C ARG A 70 12.76 5.28 -5.10
N GLY A 71 12.24 5.50 -3.89
CA GLY A 71 12.36 6.78 -3.19
C GLY A 71 11.72 7.98 -3.88
N ALA A 72 10.95 7.77 -4.95
CA ALA A 72 10.23 8.86 -5.60
C ALA A 72 9.14 9.43 -4.70
N SER A 73 8.87 10.73 -4.83
CA SER A 73 7.76 11.40 -4.15
C SER A 73 6.56 11.52 -5.09
N PHE A 74 5.44 10.96 -4.67
CA PHE A 74 4.11 11.13 -5.27
C PHE A 74 3.18 11.86 -4.30
N PHE A 75 3.74 12.70 -3.43
CA PHE A 75 2.94 13.42 -2.45
C PHE A 75 1.85 14.24 -3.16
N GLY A 76 0.58 14.01 -2.80
CA GLY A 76 -0.57 14.71 -3.39
C GLY A 76 -0.86 14.38 -4.87
N SER A 77 -0.04 13.57 -5.54
CA SER A 77 -0.21 13.27 -6.98
C SER A 77 -1.48 12.47 -7.26
N LYS A 78 -2.04 12.67 -8.46
CA LYS A 78 -3.14 11.83 -8.93
C LYS A 78 -2.57 10.64 -9.71
N LEU A 79 -2.81 9.45 -9.19
CA LEU A 79 -2.48 8.16 -9.81
C LEU A 79 -3.77 7.37 -10.16
N VAL A 80 -4.85 8.10 -10.43
CA VAL A 80 -6.16 7.50 -10.73
C VAL A 80 -6.05 6.62 -11.97
N LEU A 81 -6.42 5.32 -11.84
CA LEU A 81 -6.30 4.33 -12.92
C LEU A 81 -4.87 4.13 -13.47
N ALA A 82 -3.84 4.60 -12.77
CA ALA A 82 -2.46 4.36 -13.17
C ALA A 82 -2.10 2.87 -13.07
N ASN A 83 -1.30 2.38 -14.00
CA ASN A 83 -0.82 1.01 -14.03
C ASN A 83 0.60 0.93 -13.46
N LEU A 84 0.72 0.49 -12.20
CA LEU A 84 1.99 0.37 -11.49
C LEU A 84 2.41 -1.11 -11.29
N ARG A 85 1.89 -2.02 -12.13
CA ARG A 85 2.18 -3.46 -12.03
C ARG A 85 3.67 -3.73 -12.10
N GLY A 86 4.20 -4.43 -11.09
CA GLY A 86 5.63 -4.77 -11.01
C GLY A 86 6.57 -3.57 -10.89
N ALA A 87 6.07 -2.36 -10.67
CA ALA A 87 6.90 -1.18 -10.44
C ALA A 87 7.73 -1.32 -9.15
N LYS A 88 8.89 -0.67 -9.11
CA LYS A 88 9.81 -0.68 -7.96
C LYS A 88 9.64 0.63 -7.20
N LEU A 89 8.85 0.58 -6.12
CA LEU A 89 8.44 1.73 -5.30
C LEU A 89 9.05 1.69 -3.88
N GLU A 90 10.16 0.95 -3.68
CA GLU A 90 10.76 0.85 -2.34
C GLU A 90 11.08 2.24 -1.78
N GLY A 91 10.55 2.52 -0.60
CA GLY A 91 10.73 3.79 0.10
C GLY A 91 10.04 4.99 -0.55
N ALA A 92 9.18 4.79 -1.54
CA ALA A 92 8.44 5.87 -2.19
C ALA A 92 7.47 6.56 -1.22
N ASN A 93 7.24 7.85 -1.41
CA ASN A 93 6.28 8.65 -0.67
C ASN A 93 4.99 8.82 -1.48
N LEU A 94 3.93 8.11 -1.12
CA LEU A 94 2.60 8.23 -1.72
C LEU A 94 1.60 8.93 -0.77
N ASN A 95 2.08 9.70 0.21
CA ASN A 95 1.21 10.37 1.17
C ASN A 95 0.29 11.37 0.44
N GLY A 96 -1.00 11.32 0.75
CA GLY A 96 -2.00 12.18 0.11
C GLY A 96 -2.27 11.88 -1.37
N ALA A 97 -1.63 10.86 -1.95
CA ALA A 97 -1.86 10.51 -3.36
C ALA A 97 -3.29 10.00 -3.62
N TRP A 98 -3.81 10.25 -4.80
CA TRP A 98 -5.13 9.81 -5.25
C TRP A 98 -4.99 8.49 -5.99
N LEU A 99 -5.45 7.38 -5.39
CA LEU A 99 -5.15 6.03 -5.84
C LEU A 99 -6.35 5.27 -6.45
N MET A 100 -7.48 5.94 -6.72
CA MET A 100 -8.67 5.28 -7.23
C MET A 100 -8.37 4.44 -8.47
N GLY A 101 -8.58 3.12 -8.36
CA GLY A 101 -8.37 2.16 -9.44
C GLY A 101 -6.92 1.97 -9.89
N ALA A 102 -5.95 2.49 -9.17
CA ALA A 102 -4.53 2.23 -9.45
C ALA A 102 -4.21 0.74 -9.25
N ASP A 103 -3.38 0.17 -10.11
CA ASP A 103 -3.01 -1.25 -10.09
C ASP A 103 -1.54 -1.41 -9.68
N PHE A 104 -1.31 -1.84 -8.44
CA PHE A 104 0.01 -2.15 -7.86
C PHE A 104 0.30 -3.66 -7.85
N THR A 105 -0.39 -4.46 -8.67
CA THR A 105 -0.20 -5.91 -8.68
C THR A 105 1.28 -6.27 -8.87
N GLY A 106 1.85 -7.03 -7.92
CA GLY A 106 3.25 -7.45 -7.92
C GLY A 106 4.27 -6.32 -7.76
N ALA A 107 3.85 -5.09 -7.48
CA ALA A 107 4.78 -3.97 -7.23
C ALA A 107 5.56 -4.16 -5.92
N ASP A 108 6.74 -3.55 -5.84
CA ASP A 108 7.52 -3.50 -4.60
C ASP A 108 7.35 -2.15 -3.92
N LEU A 109 6.51 -2.11 -2.89
CA LEU A 109 6.21 -0.97 -2.03
C LEU A 109 6.90 -1.09 -0.66
N SER A 110 7.94 -1.91 -0.55
CA SER A 110 8.64 -2.11 0.72
C SER A 110 9.12 -0.78 1.30
N ARG A 111 8.80 -0.52 2.57
CA ARG A 111 9.11 0.72 3.30
C ARG A 111 8.52 2.00 2.69
N ALA A 112 7.61 1.89 1.73
CA ALA A 112 6.87 3.05 1.22
C ALA A 112 5.94 3.64 2.28
N SER A 113 5.47 4.86 2.05
CA SER A 113 4.52 5.55 2.93
C SER A 113 3.24 5.88 2.17
N LEU A 114 2.09 5.39 2.68
CA LEU A 114 0.74 5.59 2.17
C LEU A 114 -0.16 6.20 3.26
N LEU A 115 0.19 7.37 3.73
CA LEU A 115 -0.58 8.08 4.76
C LEU A 115 -1.60 8.98 4.09
N SER A 116 -2.86 8.93 4.57
CA SER A 116 -3.95 9.82 4.11
C SER A 116 -4.16 9.79 2.58
N VAL A 117 -3.98 8.64 1.95
CA VAL A 117 -4.25 8.49 0.51
C VAL A 117 -5.73 8.74 0.22
N VAL A 118 -6.03 9.32 -0.94
CA VAL A 118 -7.39 9.62 -1.38
C VAL A 118 -7.87 8.48 -2.28
N ILE A 119 -9.00 7.86 -1.89
CA ILE A 119 -9.61 6.75 -2.62
C ILE A 119 -11.10 6.97 -2.93
N LEU A 120 -11.68 8.03 -2.38
CA LEU A 120 -13.06 8.43 -2.61
C LEU A 120 -13.05 9.84 -3.18
N GLY A 121 -13.27 9.96 -4.48
CA GLY A 121 -13.34 11.26 -5.16
C GLY A 121 -13.57 11.11 -6.66
N GLY A 122 -14.36 12.01 -7.24
CA GLY A 122 -14.63 12.01 -8.68
C GLY A 122 -15.53 10.86 -9.15
N SER A 123 -15.39 10.50 -10.43
CA SER A 123 -16.22 9.50 -11.12
C SER A 123 -15.73 8.07 -10.95
N VAL A 124 -14.49 7.86 -10.54
CA VAL A 124 -13.88 6.52 -10.40
C VAL A 124 -14.13 5.98 -8.99
N LYS A 125 -14.95 4.92 -8.90
CA LYS A 125 -15.29 4.24 -7.63
C LYS A 125 -14.60 2.88 -7.50
N LYS A 126 -13.39 2.75 -8.00
CA LYS A 126 -12.60 1.51 -7.89
C LYS A 126 -11.55 1.65 -6.81
N MET A 127 -11.44 0.64 -5.94
CA MET A 127 -10.33 0.54 -4.99
C MET A 127 -9.01 0.26 -5.70
N PRO A 128 -7.88 0.70 -5.16
CA PRO A 128 -6.57 0.26 -5.64
C PRO A 128 -6.38 -1.23 -5.43
N ILE A 129 -5.56 -1.86 -6.27
CA ILE A 129 -5.25 -3.29 -6.23
C ILE A 129 -3.80 -3.45 -5.78
N PHE A 130 -3.57 -4.23 -4.72
CA PHE A 130 -2.24 -4.55 -4.17
C PHE A 130 -1.96 -6.05 -4.22
N LYS A 131 -2.63 -6.77 -5.11
CA LYS A 131 -2.47 -8.23 -5.23
C LYS A 131 -1.01 -8.61 -5.45
N ASP A 132 -0.50 -9.58 -4.67
CA ASP A 132 0.88 -10.08 -4.74
C ASP A 132 1.96 -8.98 -4.57
N ALA A 133 1.60 -7.79 -4.06
CA ALA A 133 2.55 -6.69 -3.86
C ALA A 133 3.46 -6.98 -2.65
N LYS A 134 4.72 -6.53 -2.75
CA LYS A 134 5.64 -6.53 -1.61
C LYS A 134 5.47 -5.21 -0.85
N MET A 135 4.98 -5.32 0.38
CA MET A 135 4.64 -4.18 1.24
C MET A 135 5.34 -4.27 2.60
N ARG A 136 6.53 -4.87 2.64
CA ARG A 136 7.27 -5.11 3.89
C ARG A 136 7.65 -3.79 4.55
N GLY A 137 7.31 -3.65 5.84
CA GLY A 137 7.59 -2.42 6.61
C GLY A 137 6.92 -1.17 6.06
N ILE A 138 5.87 -1.31 5.26
CA ILE A 138 5.09 -0.17 4.75
C ILE A 138 4.46 0.59 5.92
N LYS A 139 4.37 1.92 5.79
CA LYS A 139 3.57 2.76 6.68
C LYS A 139 2.27 3.11 5.97
N MET A 140 1.15 2.67 6.53
CA MET A 140 -0.16 2.87 5.89
C MET A 140 -1.19 3.30 6.93
N ILE A 141 -1.81 4.44 6.69
CA ILE A 141 -3.07 4.85 7.34
C ILE A 141 -3.96 5.28 6.19
N ALA A 142 -4.87 4.40 5.82
CA ALA A 142 -5.67 4.53 4.60
C ALA A 142 -7.06 3.95 4.78
N ASP A 143 -8.02 4.51 4.09
CA ASP A 143 -9.39 4.01 4.00
C ASP A 143 -9.51 3.16 2.72
N LEU A 144 -9.40 1.84 2.85
CA LEU A 144 -9.28 0.88 1.73
C LEU A 144 -10.33 -0.24 1.81
N PRO A 145 -11.62 0.07 2.06
CA PRO A 145 -12.64 -0.96 2.18
C PRO A 145 -12.81 -1.73 0.86
N GLY A 146 -12.77 -3.06 0.95
CA GLY A 146 -12.91 -3.93 -0.22
C GLY A 146 -11.68 -3.97 -1.15
N ALA A 147 -10.54 -3.41 -0.78
CA ALA A 147 -9.32 -3.49 -1.59
C ALA A 147 -8.81 -4.94 -1.70
N ASP A 148 -8.16 -5.27 -2.83
CA ASP A 148 -7.52 -6.57 -3.04
C ASP A 148 -6.04 -6.51 -2.65
N LEU A 149 -5.70 -7.14 -1.53
CA LEU A 149 -4.35 -7.36 -1.02
C LEU A 149 -4.02 -8.87 -0.99
N SER A 150 -4.73 -9.70 -1.79
CA SER A 150 -4.51 -11.14 -1.80
C SER A 150 -3.06 -11.47 -2.16
N GLY A 151 -2.43 -12.39 -1.40
CA GLY A 151 -1.04 -12.77 -1.59
C GLY A 151 0.01 -11.70 -1.28
N ALA A 152 -0.37 -10.50 -0.85
CA ALA A 152 0.58 -9.44 -0.54
C ALA A 152 1.48 -9.77 0.67
N ASP A 153 2.73 -9.33 0.65
CA ASP A 153 3.67 -9.45 1.78
C ASP A 153 3.71 -8.15 2.58
N LEU A 154 2.97 -8.12 3.69
CA LEU A 154 2.91 -7.04 4.67
C LEU A 154 3.76 -7.33 5.92
N THR A 155 4.80 -8.16 5.80
CA THR A 155 5.69 -8.43 6.94
C THR A 155 6.16 -7.14 7.58
N ASP A 156 6.03 -7.02 8.92
CA ASP A 156 6.42 -5.84 9.71
C ASP A 156 5.76 -4.52 9.27
N ALA A 157 4.63 -4.58 8.56
CA ALA A 157 3.88 -3.41 8.13
C ALA A 157 3.33 -2.63 9.33
N MET A 158 3.34 -1.32 9.27
CA MET A 158 2.75 -0.41 10.25
C MET A 158 1.44 0.15 9.70
N VAL A 159 0.34 -0.53 10.00
CA VAL A 159 -1.01 -0.22 9.51
C VAL A 159 -1.89 0.34 10.62
N GLY A 160 -1.50 0.09 11.85
CA GLY A 160 -2.21 0.51 13.04
C GLY A 160 -2.00 1.98 13.42
N VAL A 161 -2.82 2.45 14.34
CA VAL A 161 -2.81 3.84 14.83
C VAL A 161 -1.56 4.10 15.68
N ASN A 162 -0.76 5.08 15.30
CA ASN A 162 0.33 5.58 16.15
C ASN A 162 -0.18 6.67 17.09
N ILE A 163 -0.59 6.27 18.32
CA ILE A 163 -1.16 7.18 19.34
C ILE A 163 -0.21 8.27 19.81
N LYS A 164 1.11 8.10 19.66
CA LYS A 164 2.10 9.06 20.16
C LYS A 164 2.15 10.36 19.35
N ASN A 165 1.68 10.34 18.11
CA ASN A 165 1.82 11.45 17.16
C ASN A 165 0.51 11.95 16.57
N GLN A 166 -0.65 11.50 17.08
CA GLN A 166 -1.95 11.91 16.53
C GLN A 166 -2.64 12.91 17.47
N GLY A 167 -2.95 14.09 16.92
CA GLY A 167 -3.89 15.02 17.50
C GLY A 167 -5.33 14.48 17.50
N MET A 168 -6.31 15.29 17.83
CA MET A 168 -7.71 14.94 18.14
C MET A 168 -8.53 14.23 17.06
N GLY A 169 -7.98 13.76 15.98
CA GLY A 169 -8.66 12.95 14.94
C GLY A 169 -7.90 11.66 14.72
N GLN A 170 -8.32 10.57 15.36
CA GLN A 170 -7.70 9.26 15.13
C GLN A 170 -8.12 8.75 13.74
N MET A 171 -7.29 9.00 12.74
CA MET A 171 -7.42 8.31 11.46
C MET A 171 -7.05 6.83 11.68
N ARG A 172 -7.94 5.94 11.35
CA ARG A 172 -7.73 4.49 11.40
C ARG A 172 -7.61 3.97 9.99
N THR A 173 -6.86 2.93 9.81
CA THR A 173 -6.94 2.16 8.58
C THR A 173 -8.27 1.40 8.56
N ASP A 174 -9.01 1.53 7.47
CA ASP A 174 -10.19 0.72 7.19
C ASP A 174 -9.89 -0.26 6.06
N LEU A 175 -9.90 -1.54 6.40
CA LEU A 175 -9.78 -2.68 5.51
C LEU A 175 -11.06 -3.56 5.53
N SER A 176 -12.20 -2.99 5.93
CA SER A 176 -13.45 -3.72 5.96
C SER A 176 -13.77 -4.29 4.57
N ASN A 177 -14.20 -5.56 4.51
CA ASN A 177 -14.43 -6.32 3.28
C ASN A 177 -13.19 -6.50 2.37
N ALA A 178 -11.99 -6.10 2.79
CA ALA A 178 -10.78 -6.28 2.00
C ALA A 178 -10.43 -7.77 1.86
N ASN A 179 -9.82 -8.12 0.73
CA ASN A 179 -9.29 -9.46 0.47
C ASN A 179 -7.81 -9.51 0.84
N LEU A 180 -7.46 -10.15 1.95
CA LEU A 180 -6.11 -10.44 2.41
C LEU A 180 -5.82 -11.96 2.37
N SER A 181 -6.58 -12.73 1.57
CA SER A 181 -6.38 -14.17 1.50
C SER A 181 -4.95 -14.50 1.09
N LYS A 182 -4.33 -15.48 1.79
CA LYS A 182 -2.94 -15.93 1.57
C LYS A 182 -1.88 -14.83 1.74
N ALA A 183 -2.22 -13.65 2.26
CA ALA A 183 -1.26 -12.61 2.55
C ALA A 183 -0.30 -13.01 3.68
N VAL A 184 0.91 -12.45 3.67
CA VAL A 184 1.89 -12.61 4.74
C VAL A 184 1.86 -11.36 5.61
N LEU A 185 1.38 -11.50 6.84
CA LEU A 185 1.20 -10.42 7.82
C LEU A 185 2.10 -10.62 9.05
N THR A 186 3.18 -11.40 8.91
CA THR A 186 4.06 -11.73 10.04
C THR A 186 4.60 -10.46 10.69
N GLY A 187 4.39 -10.32 12.02
CA GLY A 187 4.84 -9.17 12.79
C GLY A 187 4.17 -7.83 12.45
N ALA A 188 3.21 -7.81 11.54
CA ALA A 188 2.53 -6.57 11.15
C ALA A 188 1.68 -5.99 12.29
N ASP A 189 1.64 -4.67 12.40
CA ASP A 189 0.84 -3.96 13.40
C ASP A 189 -0.42 -3.37 12.77
N PHE A 190 -1.57 -3.97 13.12
CA PHE A 190 -2.92 -3.53 12.72
C PHE A 190 -3.69 -2.89 13.87
N ASN A 191 -3.05 -2.54 14.96
CA ASN A 191 -3.76 -2.09 16.15
C ASN A 191 -4.85 -1.06 15.83
N ARG A 192 -6.06 -1.24 16.42
CA ARG A 192 -7.24 -0.37 16.28
C ARG A 192 -7.79 -0.20 14.85
N SER A 193 -7.32 -0.95 13.85
CA SER A 193 -7.84 -0.94 12.48
C SER A 193 -9.26 -1.50 12.40
N LEU A 194 -9.99 -1.13 11.34
CA LEU A 194 -11.27 -1.73 10.97
C LEU A 194 -11.02 -2.82 9.94
N MET A 195 -11.40 -4.06 10.23
CA MET A 195 -11.20 -5.24 9.38
C MET A 195 -12.44 -6.14 9.39
N THR A 196 -13.63 -5.53 9.54
CA THR A 196 -14.89 -6.28 9.55
C THR A 196 -15.11 -6.94 8.19
N PHE A 197 -15.56 -8.21 8.22
CA PHE A 197 -15.83 -9.00 7.02
C PHE A 197 -14.64 -9.15 6.06
N CYS A 198 -13.41 -8.90 6.49
CA CYS A 198 -12.25 -9.11 5.63
C CYS A 198 -11.98 -10.62 5.45
N ASN A 199 -11.44 -10.97 4.29
CA ASN A 199 -11.01 -12.33 3.99
C ASN A 199 -9.52 -12.47 4.32
N LEU A 200 -9.20 -13.18 5.41
CA LEU A 200 -7.84 -13.54 5.85
C LEU A 200 -7.56 -15.03 5.66
N SER A 201 -8.37 -15.74 4.84
CA SER A 201 -8.25 -17.18 4.66
C SER A 201 -6.86 -17.59 4.17
N GLY A 202 -6.25 -18.55 4.87
CA GLY A 202 -4.91 -19.03 4.57
C GLY A 202 -3.78 -18.01 4.77
N ALA A 203 -4.06 -16.85 5.38
CA ALA A 203 -3.04 -15.83 5.65
C ALA A 203 -2.07 -16.26 6.77
N ASN A 204 -0.84 -15.75 6.72
CA ASN A 204 0.15 -15.93 7.77
C ASN A 204 0.16 -14.73 8.70
N LEU A 205 -0.45 -14.85 9.89
CA LEU A 205 -0.61 -13.80 10.90
C LEU A 205 0.38 -13.97 12.07
N ARG A 206 1.42 -14.76 11.91
CA ARG A 206 2.35 -15.09 13.03
C ARG A 206 2.90 -13.83 13.68
N GLY A 207 2.67 -13.69 14.99
CA GLY A 207 3.14 -12.53 15.78
C GLY A 207 2.55 -11.18 15.38
N ALA A 208 1.54 -11.14 14.52
CA ALA A 208 0.88 -9.89 14.14
C ALA A 208 0.09 -9.30 15.32
N ASN A 209 0.01 -7.98 15.37
CA ASN A 209 -0.69 -7.25 16.42
C ASN A 209 -2.09 -6.82 15.95
N PHE A 210 -3.12 -7.49 16.47
CA PHE A 210 -4.53 -7.16 16.27
C PHE A 210 -5.18 -6.53 17.52
N PHE A 211 -4.39 -5.87 18.35
CA PHE A 211 -4.90 -5.21 19.54
C PHE A 211 -6.01 -4.21 19.20
N ARG A 212 -7.20 -4.38 19.80
CA ARG A 212 -8.39 -3.54 19.57
C ARG A 212 -8.87 -3.46 18.11
N VAL A 213 -8.50 -4.40 17.27
CA VAL A 213 -8.98 -4.46 15.89
C VAL A 213 -10.46 -4.89 15.87
N LYS A 214 -11.24 -4.34 14.93
CA LYS A 214 -12.59 -4.80 14.65
C LYS A 214 -12.55 -5.89 13.58
N LEU A 215 -12.70 -7.15 13.97
CA LEU A 215 -12.66 -8.36 13.10
C LEU A 215 -14.05 -9.01 12.92
N GLY A 216 -15.12 -8.33 13.31
CA GLY A 216 -16.46 -8.89 13.23
C GLY A 216 -16.75 -9.47 11.85
N GLY A 217 -17.15 -10.76 11.78
CA GLY A 217 -17.45 -11.47 10.55
C GLY A 217 -16.25 -11.77 9.65
N ALA A 218 -15.02 -11.50 10.07
CA ALA A 218 -13.82 -11.81 9.28
C ALA A 218 -13.63 -13.33 9.13
N ASP A 219 -13.08 -13.76 7.98
CA ASP A 219 -12.76 -15.15 7.68
C ASP A 219 -11.26 -15.43 7.84
N LEU A 220 -10.89 -16.14 8.91
CA LEU A 220 -9.52 -16.60 9.18
C LEU A 220 -9.38 -18.12 8.91
N THR A 221 -10.22 -18.71 8.07
CA THR A 221 -10.15 -20.13 7.74
C THR A 221 -8.76 -20.53 7.26
N GLY A 222 -8.12 -21.51 7.93
CA GLY A 222 -6.77 -22.01 7.60
C GLY A 222 -5.64 -21.02 7.85
N ALA A 223 -5.89 -19.84 8.45
CA ALA A 223 -4.85 -18.88 8.78
C ALA A 223 -3.90 -19.40 9.88
N ASP A 224 -2.65 -18.95 9.86
CA ASP A 224 -1.69 -19.19 10.95
C ASP A 224 -1.67 -18.00 11.90
N VAL A 225 -2.31 -18.16 13.07
CA VAL A 225 -2.43 -17.13 14.10
C VAL A 225 -1.44 -17.32 15.26
N THR A 226 -0.41 -18.16 15.08
CA THR A 226 0.60 -18.43 16.11
C THR A 226 1.17 -17.12 16.68
N LYS A 227 1.02 -16.91 17.99
CA LYS A 227 1.48 -15.70 18.70
C LYS A 227 0.89 -14.38 18.20
N ALA A 228 -0.16 -14.40 17.39
CA ALA A 228 -0.90 -13.17 17.06
C ALA A 228 -1.59 -12.63 18.31
N ASN A 229 -1.61 -11.32 18.49
CA ASN A 229 -2.21 -10.65 19.62
C ASN A 229 -3.63 -10.17 19.30
N PHE A 230 -4.65 -10.77 19.90
CA PHE A 230 -6.06 -10.39 19.76
C PHE A 230 -6.62 -9.72 21.03
N ALA A 231 -5.77 -9.26 21.96
CA ALA A 231 -6.25 -8.61 23.17
C ALA A 231 -7.17 -7.43 22.82
N GLU A 232 -8.33 -7.36 23.47
CA GLU A 232 -9.38 -6.36 23.27
C GLU A 232 -9.90 -6.26 21.81
N ALA A 233 -9.54 -7.21 20.92
CA ALA A 233 -10.13 -7.29 19.59
C ALA A 233 -11.62 -7.64 19.66
N ASP A 234 -12.41 -7.16 18.70
CA ASP A 234 -13.80 -7.55 18.54
C ASP A 234 -13.88 -8.70 17.53
N LEU A 235 -14.25 -9.88 18.04
CA LEU A 235 -14.28 -11.15 17.30
C LEU A 235 -15.71 -11.62 17.00
N GLU A 236 -16.69 -10.74 16.95
CA GLU A 236 -18.08 -11.10 16.68
C GLU A 236 -18.20 -11.91 15.40
N ALA A 237 -18.72 -13.15 15.50
CA ALA A 237 -18.92 -14.08 14.38
C ALA A 237 -17.66 -14.32 13.50
N THR A 238 -16.46 -14.04 14.00
CA THR A 238 -15.19 -14.30 13.31
C THR A 238 -15.00 -15.80 13.10
N VAL A 239 -14.54 -16.24 11.92
CA VAL A 239 -14.36 -17.64 11.56
C VAL A 239 -12.89 -18.03 11.71
N PHE A 240 -12.58 -19.03 12.58
CA PHE A 240 -11.25 -19.61 12.81
C PHE A 240 -11.18 -21.09 12.38
N ARG A 241 -12.02 -21.52 11.44
CA ARG A 241 -12.01 -22.91 10.98
C ARG A 241 -10.61 -23.29 10.49
N ASP A 242 -10.08 -24.42 10.94
CA ASP A 242 -8.77 -24.93 10.57
C ASP A 242 -7.60 -23.95 10.80
N ALA A 243 -7.81 -22.90 11.61
CA ALA A 243 -6.75 -21.97 11.94
C ALA A 243 -5.66 -22.65 12.78
N LYS A 244 -4.39 -22.39 12.45
CA LYS A 244 -3.22 -22.94 13.13
C LYS A 244 -2.77 -22.01 14.26
N GLY A 245 -2.21 -22.58 15.33
CA GLY A 245 -1.60 -21.81 16.41
C GLY A 245 -2.59 -21.07 17.30
N LEU A 246 -3.88 -21.44 17.29
CA LEU A 246 -4.91 -20.77 18.09
C LEU A 246 -4.64 -20.88 19.60
N ALA A 247 -4.04 -21.99 20.05
CA ALA A 247 -3.65 -22.18 21.46
C ALA A 247 -2.48 -21.28 21.88
N GLU A 248 -1.70 -20.77 20.92
CA GLU A 248 -0.57 -19.88 21.14
C GLU A 248 -0.93 -18.41 20.91
N ALA A 249 -2.13 -18.13 20.40
CA ALA A 249 -2.61 -16.77 20.19
C ALA A 249 -2.78 -16.04 21.52
N ILE A 250 -2.43 -14.76 21.55
CA ILE A 250 -2.38 -13.95 22.76
C ILE A 250 -3.69 -13.17 22.91
N GLY A 251 -4.23 -13.11 24.13
CA GLY A 251 -5.32 -12.21 24.48
C GLY A 251 -6.70 -12.59 23.91
N LEU A 252 -6.90 -13.85 23.48
CA LEU A 252 -8.23 -14.34 23.07
C LEU A 252 -9.23 -14.31 24.23
N ASP A 253 -8.77 -14.49 25.46
CA ASP A 253 -9.55 -14.41 26.70
C ASP A 253 -9.97 -12.96 27.03
N GLN A 254 -9.27 -11.97 26.49
CA GLN A 254 -9.53 -10.54 26.64
C GLN A 254 -10.33 -9.96 25.45
N ALA A 255 -10.49 -10.74 24.39
CA ALA A 255 -11.23 -10.30 23.21
C ALA A 255 -12.73 -10.18 23.51
N THR A 256 -13.38 -9.18 22.91
CA THR A 256 -14.82 -9.01 23.01
C THR A 256 -15.51 -9.95 22.01
N ASN A 257 -16.71 -10.43 22.37
CA ASN A 257 -17.52 -11.34 21.56
C ASN A 257 -16.82 -12.66 21.19
N ALA A 258 -15.80 -13.09 21.95
CA ALA A 258 -15.05 -14.32 21.69
C ALA A 258 -15.92 -15.60 21.78
N SER A 259 -17.04 -15.56 22.48
CA SER A 259 -18.01 -16.65 22.54
C SER A 259 -18.76 -16.91 21.22
N SER A 260 -18.77 -15.95 20.32
CA SER A 260 -19.42 -16.02 19.00
C SER A 260 -18.49 -16.54 17.87
N ILE A 261 -17.24 -16.84 18.19
CA ILE A 261 -16.25 -17.39 17.25
C ILE A 261 -16.76 -18.69 16.63
N ARG A 262 -16.59 -18.84 15.33
CA ARG A 262 -16.91 -20.06 14.58
C ARG A 262 -15.60 -20.86 14.36
N ARG A 263 -15.54 -22.07 14.94
CA ARG A 263 -14.41 -23.00 14.80
C ARG A 263 -14.68 -24.07 13.77
#